data_300cf8d751aac03e4f2e256a45d9b6c7
#
_entry.id   300cf8d751aac03e4f2e256a45d9b6c7
#
_cell.length_a   1.000
_cell.length_b   1.000
_cell.length_c   1.000
_cell.angle_alpha   90.00
_cell.angle_beta   90.00
_cell.angle_gamma   90.00
#
_symmetry.space_group_name_H-M   'P 1'
#
loop_
_entity.id
_entity.type
_entity.pdbx_description
1 polymer ?
#
loop_
_entity_poly.entity_id
_entity_poly.type
_entity_poly.pdbx_seq_one_letter_code
_entity_poly.pdbx_strand_id
1 'polypeptide(L)'
;SSELTVEAWLQPSTLDQKGPARILTLSKDSNERNVTLGQEGDRYEVRLRTTKTSKNGIPSLLSPKQSLTTDLTHVVYTHDRSGRTRIYLNGEMVTEGTIEGSTSNWSNSYRLALGNELGKDRPWLGTFHLVALYSRDLLPQEVARHYQLGPAAPTAPPVEEEADPNTTLFSEAIAPIFAKHCLECHDTANRKGKLDLSNKSAALAKNEEDALIVPGKSTESLLWDVVASDEMPEDRDPLSPTEKALLK
;
A
#
# COMPACT_ATOMS: atom_id res chain seq x y z
N SER A 1 0.45 -4.30 6.01
CA SER A 1 1.47 -3.51 5.32
C SER A 1 1.64 -2.19 6.05
N SER A 2 2.86 -1.68 6.13
CA SER A 2 3.13 -0.31 6.60
C SER A 2 3.24 0.67 5.43
N GLU A 3 3.02 0.20 4.23
CA GLU A 3 3.09 0.99 3.01
C GLU A 3 1.74 1.65 2.74
N LEU A 4 1.79 2.88 2.27
CA LEU A 4 0.60 3.66 1.96
C LEU A 4 0.91 4.71 0.90
N THR A 5 -0.02 4.91 -0.01
CA THR A 5 -0.07 6.12 -0.82
C THR A 5 -1.43 6.79 -0.70
N VAL A 6 -1.43 8.10 -0.54
CA VAL A 6 -2.59 8.97 -0.70
C VAL A 6 -2.35 9.84 -1.92
N GLU A 7 -3.22 9.75 -2.90
CA GLU A 7 -3.16 10.51 -4.14
C GLU A 7 -4.43 11.34 -4.30
N ALA A 8 -4.29 12.58 -4.68
CA ALA A 8 -5.42 13.45 -4.98
C ALA A 8 -5.09 14.43 -6.11
N TRP A 9 -6.07 14.64 -6.99
CA TRP A 9 -6.14 15.78 -7.86
C TRP A 9 -7.17 16.73 -7.29
N LEU A 10 -6.76 17.92 -6.95
CA LEU A 10 -7.58 18.88 -6.22
C LEU A 10 -7.26 20.32 -6.59
N GLN A 11 -8.23 21.19 -6.36
CA GLN A 11 -8.09 22.62 -6.57
C GLN A 11 -8.56 23.36 -5.32
N PRO A 12 -7.64 23.89 -4.49
CA PRO A 12 -7.99 24.69 -3.32
C PRO A 12 -8.68 26.00 -3.73
N SER A 13 -9.69 26.41 -2.97
CA SER A 13 -10.38 27.69 -3.23
C SER A 13 -9.67 28.88 -2.58
N THR A 14 -8.79 28.66 -1.58
CA THR A 14 -8.08 29.73 -0.86
C THR A 14 -6.78 29.20 -0.27
N LEU A 15 -5.83 30.11 0.01
CA LEU A 15 -4.49 29.80 0.52
C LEU A 15 -4.37 29.96 2.05
N ASP A 16 -5.40 30.39 2.74
CA ASP A 16 -5.35 30.77 4.16
C ASP A 16 -6.14 29.85 5.10
N GLN A 17 -6.56 28.67 4.62
CA GLN A 17 -7.25 27.70 5.46
C GLN A 17 -6.31 27.19 6.58
N LYS A 18 -6.78 27.30 7.80
CA LYS A 18 -6.03 26.88 8.99
C LYS A 18 -6.57 25.57 9.54
N GLY A 19 -5.66 24.80 10.15
CA GLY A 19 -6.24 23.74 10.88
C GLY A 19 -5.47 22.49 11.25
N PRO A 20 -4.89 21.68 10.40
CA PRO A 20 -5.07 21.57 8.95
C PRO A 20 -6.53 21.30 8.56
N ALA A 21 -7.02 22.04 7.56
CA ALA A 21 -8.29 21.76 6.92
C ALA A 21 -8.22 20.39 6.21
N ARG A 22 -9.25 19.56 6.39
CA ARG A 22 -9.20 18.14 5.97
C ARG A 22 -9.51 17.98 4.50
N ILE A 23 -8.49 17.77 3.68
CA ILE A 23 -8.66 17.30 2.30
C ILE A 23 -9.16 15.87 2.35
N LEU A 24 -8.42 14.97 3.02
CA LEU A 24 -8.79 13.59 3.25
C LEU A 24 -8.41 13.22 4.69
N THR A 25 -9.27 12.47 5.37
CA THR A 25 -8.93 11.89 6.67
C THR A 25 -9.54 10.51 6.85
N LEU A 26 -8.79 9.60 7.43
CA LEU A 26 -9.26 8.33 7.98
C LEU A 26 -9.12 8.44 9.50
N SER A 27 -10.20 8.82 10.19
CA SER A 27 -10.15 9.28 11.56
C SER A 27 -11.35 8.85 12.39
N LYS A 28 -11.23 9.04 13.69
CA LYS A 28 -12.33 9.02 14.65
C LYS A 28 -12.88 10.42 14.86
N ASP A 29 -12.00 11.40 15.02
CA ASP A 29 -12.29 12.80 15.31
C ASP A 29 -11.06 13.68 15.01
N SER A 30 -11.11 14.96 15.33
CA SER A 30 -10.03 15.92 15.09
C SER A 30 -8.72 15.64 15.86
N ASN A 31 -8.71 14.70 16.82
CA ASN A 31 -7.56 14.35 17.65
C ASN A 31 -7.00 12.94 17.40
N GLU A 32 -7.82 12.01 16.92
CA GLU A 32 -7.42 10.63 16.68
C GLU A 32 -7.65 10.20 15.22
N ARG A 33 -6.60 9.77 14.53
CA ARG A 33 -6.61 9.38 13.11
C ARG A 33 -5.68 8.23 12.80
N ASN A 34 -5.92 7.60 11.66
CA ASN A 34 -4.95 6.73 11.01
C ASN A 34 -4.07 7.55 10.05
N VAL A 35 -4.70 8.31 9.16
CA VAL A 35 -4.00 9.22 8.23
C VAL A 35 -4.85 10.45 7.93
N THR A 36 -4.20 11.57 7.69
CA THR A 36 -4.83 12.81 7.18
C THR A 36 -3.90 13.47 6.17
N LEU A 37 -4.46 13.87 5.03
CA LEU A 37 -3.92 14.88 4.14
C LEU A 37 -4.74 16.15 4.36
N GLY A 38 -4.10 17.27 4.64
CA GLY A 38 -4.78 18.52 4.91
C GLY A 38 -4.03 19.72 4.35
N GLN A 39 -4.72 20.89 4.39
CA GLN A 39 -4.14 22.20 4.10
C GLN A 39 -3.86 22.92 5.40
N GLU A 40 -2.62 23.38 5.58
CA GLU A 40 -2.19 24.26 6.67
C GLU A 40 -1.64 25.56 6.08
N GLY A 41 -2.53 26.56 5.94
CA GLY A 41 -2.20 27.80 5.26
C GLY A 41 -1.82 27.55 3.80
N ASP A 42 -0.59 27.96 3.46
CA ASP A 42 -0.02 27.91 2.09
C ASP A 42 0.70 26.61 1.74
N ARG A 43 0.42 25.52 2.47
CA ARG A 43 1.09 24.22 2.26
C ARG A 43 0.22 23.03 2.63
N TYR A 44 0.64 21.85 2.17
CA TYR A 44 0.04 20.56 2.52
C TYR A 44 0.67 20.01 3.80
N GLU A 45 -0.14 19.40 4.66
CA GLU A 45 0.28 18.67 5.85
C GLU A 45 -0.24 17.25 5.81
N VAL A 46 0.66 16.29 6.03
CA VAL A 46 0.29 14.88 6.20
C VAL A 46 0.57 14.43 7.63
N ARG A 47 -0.44 13.87 8.26
CA ARG A 47 -0.36 13.24 9.58
C ARG A 47 -0.60 11.75 9.44
N LEU A 48 0.40 10.96 9.79
CA LEU A 48 0.34 9.51 9.75
C LEU A 48 0.51 8.92 11.15
N ARG A 49 -0.49 8.16 11.62
CA ARG A 49 -0.37 7.41 12.85
C ARG A 49 0.42 6.15 12.61
N THR A 50 1.48 5.97 13.39
CA THR A 50 2.29 4.76 13.46
C THR A 50 2.49 4.38 14.92
N THR A 51 3.15 3.26 15.17
CA THR A 51 3.54 2.85 16.53
C THR A 51 4.55 3.79 17.19
N LYS A 52 5.12 4.75 16.44
CA LYS A 52 6.11 5.75 16.88
C LYS A 52 5.60 7.19 16.84
N THR A 53 4.42 7.44 16.29
CA THR A 53 3.78 8.76 16.31
C THR A 53 2.64 8.81 17.33
N SER A 54 2.16 10.01 17.63
CA SER A 54 0.98 10.18 18.48
C SER A 54 -0.29 9.67 17.79
N LYS A 55 -1.38 9.52 18.55
CA LYS A 55 -2.71 9.21 17.99
C LYS A 55 -3.19 10.25 16.97
N ASN A 56 -2.64 11.47 17.04
CA ASN A 56 -2.89 12.56 16.11
C ASN A 56 -1.95 12.54 14.88
N GLY A 57 -1.05 11.53 14.76
CA GLY A 57 -0.10 11.43 13.65
C GLY A 57 1.00 12.50 13.69
N ILE A 58 1.45 12.89 14.87
CA ILE A 58 2.53 13.87 15.08
C ILE A 58 3.80 13.11 15.52
N PRO A 59 4.98 13.45 14.94
CA PRO A 59 5.25 14.55 14.02
C PRO A 59 4.63 14.36 12.63
N SER A 60 4.25 15.47 11.99
CA SER A 60 3.68 15.50 10.64
C SER A 60 4.73 15.79 9.58
N LEU A 61 4.44 15.46 8.31
CA LEU A 61 5.21 15.89 7.16
C LEU A 61 4.52 17.08 6.49
N LEU A 62 5.28 18.10 6.17
CA LEU A 62 4.79 19.32 5.54
C LEU A 62 5.46 19.53 4.19
N SER A 63 4.71 19.96 3.19
CA SER A 63 5.30 20.47 1.95
C SER A 63 5.99 21.82 2.21
N PRO A 64 6.84 22.32 1.31
CA PRO A 64 7.46 23.65 1.46
C PRO A 64 6.43 24.75 1.68
N LYS A 65 6.82 25.85 2.29
CA LYS A 65 5.98 27.04 2.34
C LYS A 65 5.70 27.55 0.92
N GLN A 66 4.52 28.11 0.70
CA GLN A 66 4.07 28.63 -0.58
C GLN A 66 4.01 27.58 -1.71
N SER A 67 3.91 26.29 -1.32
CA SER A 67 3.78 25.20 -2.30
C SER A 67 2.34 24.87 -2.68
N LEU A 68 1.37 25.39 -1.93
CA LEU A 68 -0.05 25.24 -2.23
C LEU A 68 -0.50 26.43 -3.07
N THR A 69 -1.20 26.16 -4.17
CA THR A 69 -1.79 27.16 -5.07
C THR A 69 -3.30 26.94 -5.20
N THR A 70 -3.99 27.85 -5.84
CA THR A 70 -5.41 27.68 -6.20
C THR A 70 -5.61 27.02 -7.56
N ASP A 71 -4.54 26.60 -8.21
CA ASP A 71 -4.59 25.85 -9.46
C ASP A 71 -4.87 24.36 -9.20
N LEU A 72 -5.32 23.68 -10.26
CA LEU A 72 -5.45 22.23 -10.22
C LEU A 72 -4.08 21.58 -9.96
N THR A 73 -3.97 20.87 -8.86
CA THR A 73 -2.72 20.30 -8.38
C THR A 73 -2.85 18.81 -8.15
N HIS A 74 -1.87 18.06 -8.63
CA HIS A 74 -1.67 16.65 -8.28
C HIS A 74 -0.85 16.56 -7.01
N VAL A 75 -1.42 16.02 -5.95
CA VAL A 75 -0.78 15.85 -4.63
C VAL A 75 -0.67 14.36 -4.33
N VAL A 76 0.53 13.87 -4.10
CA VAL A 76 0.76 12.48 -3.69
C VAL A 76 1.61 12.45 -2.44
N TYR A 77 1.19 11.65 -1.49
CA TYR A 77 1.95 11.27 -0.30
C TYR A 77 2.24 9.78 -0.36
N THR A 78 3.50 9.39 -0.15
CA THR A 78 3.91 7.99 -0.04
C THR A 78 4.60 7.72 1.29
N HIS A 79 4.42 6.51 1.82
CA HIS A 79 5.12 5.97 2.98
C HIS A 79 5.53 4.53 2.69
N ASP A 80 6.82 4.25 2.73
CA ASP A 80 7.38 2.92 2.46
C ASP A 80 7.64 2.11 3.74
N ARG A 81 8.02 0.85 3.58
CA ARG A 81 8.29 -0.08 4.71
C ARG A 81 9.43 0.36 5.61
N SER A 82 10.37 1.14 5.10
CA SER A 82 11.49 1.65 5.88
C SER A 82 11.12 2.85 6.75
N GLY A 83 9.91 3.39 6.59
CA GLY A 83 9.44 4.61 7.22
C GLY A 83 9.78 5.87 6.43
N ARG A 84 10.39 5.74 5.23
CA ARG A 84 10.63 6.88 4.36
C ARG A 84 9.30 7.40 3.82
N THR A 85 9.13 8.69 3.86
CA THR A 85 7.87 9.35 3.50
C THR A 85 8.13 10.53 2.59
N ARG A 86 7.28 10.73 1.58
CA ARG A 86 7.48 11.76 0.56
C ARG A 86 6.18 12.46 0.22
N ILE A 87 6.29 13.75 -0.11
CA ILE A 87 5.23 14.51 -0.75
C ILE A 87 5.69 14.88 -2.16
N TYR A 88 4.82 14.63 -3.12
CA TYR A 88 4.98 15.03 -4.52
C TYR A 88 3.90 16.03 -4.87
N LEU A 89 4.26 17.03 -5.65
CA LEU A 89 3.34 17.98 -6.26
C LEU A 89 3.59 17.99 -7.77
N ASN A 90 2.52 17.79 -8.53
CA ASN A 90 2.58 17.80 -9.99
C ASN A 90 3.66 16.85 -10.57
N GLY A 91 3.76 15.65 -9.98
CA GLY A 91 4.71 14.62 -10.41
C GLY A 91 6.12 14.75 -9.83
N GLU A 92 6.47 15.87 -9.20
CA GLU A 92 7.80 16.15 -8.66
C GLU A 92 7.84 16.01 -7.13
N MET A 93 8.89 15.37 -6.60
CA MET A 93 9.10 15.25 -5.17
C MET A 93 9.54 16.60 -4.57
N VAL A 94 8.72 17.14 -3.67
CA VAL A 94 8.97 18.43 -3.02
C VAL A 94 9.42 18.30 -1.56
N THR A 95 9.14 17.16 -0.92
CA THR A 95 9.56 16.90 0.46
C THR A 95 9.83 15.42 0.65
N GLU A 96 10.93 15.09 1.34
CA GLU A 96 11.22 13.77 1.85
C GLU A 96 11.52 13.85 3.35
N GLY A 97 11.11 12.83 4.10
CA GLY A 97 11.37 12.70 5.52
C GLY A 97 11.27 11.26 5.99
N THR A 98 11.26 11.06 7.31
CA THR A 98 11.09 9.73 7.92
C THR A 98 10.01 9.80 8.99
N ILE A 99 9.02 8.90 8.90
CA ILE A 99 8.04 8.64 9.94
C ILE A 99 8.20 7.17 10.33
N GLU A 100 8.89 6.93 11.42
CA GLU A 100 9.19 5.58 11.90
C GLU A 100 7.96 4.84 12.42
N GLY A 101 8.08 3.51 12.53
CA GLY A 101 7.07 2.63 13.10
C GLY A 101 6.16 2.01 12.05
N SER A 102 5.24 1.20 12.52
CA SER A 102 4.29 0.48 11.67
C SER A 102 2.86 0.98 11.86
N THR A 103 1.99 0.69 10.91
CA THR A 103 0.55 1.01 10.98
C THR A 103 -0.26 -0.06 11.71
N SER A 104 0.40 -1.00 12.42
CA SER A 104 -0.27 -2.08 13.17
C SER A 104 -1.21 -1.59 14.29
N ASN A 105 -1.06 -0.33 14.71
CA ASN A 105 -1.93 0.34 15.68
C ASN A 105 -3.10 1.11 15.05
N TRP A 106 -3.33 0.97 13.74
CA TRP A 106 -4.47 1.57 13.08
C TRP A 106 -5.78 0.96 13.58
N SER A 107 -6.81 1.78 13.63
CA SER A 107 -8.15 1.34 14.01
C SER A 107 -9.01 1.08 12.78
N ASN A 108 -9.60 -0.11 12.71
CA ASN A 108 -10.53 -0.50 11.65
C ASN A 108 -11.91 0.17 11.82
N SER A 109 -12.17 0.80 12.98
CA SER A 109 -13.42 1.53 13.23
C SER A 109 -13.40 2.97 12.75
N TYR A 110 -12.22 3.50 12.33
CA TYR A 110 -12.13 4.85 11.83
C TYR A 110 -12.71 4.94 10.42
N ARG A 111 -13.31 6.08 10.11
CA ARG A 111 -14.04 6.31 8.87
C ARG A 111 -13.31 7.30 7.96
N LEU A 112 -13.42 7.05 6.66
CA LEU A 112 -12.92 7.96 5.64
C LEU A 112 -13.88 9.14 5.49
N ALA A 113 -13.34 10.35 5.46
CA ALA A 113 -14.04 11.56 5.12
C ALA A 113 -13.21 12.41 4.15
N LEU A 114 -13.90 13.09 3.24
CA LEU A 114 -13.32 14.04 2.27
C LEU A 114 -13.88 15.43 2.54
N GLY A 115 -13.04 16.45 2.44
CA GLY A 115 -13.43 17.86 2.55
C GLY A 115 -13.77 18.31 3.97
N ASN A 116 -13.74 17.45 4.97
CA ASN A 116 -13.96 17.81 6.38
C ASN A 116 -13.52 16.69 7.32
N GLU A 117 -13.53 17.00 8.62
CA GLU A 117 -13.48 16.00 9.70
C GLU A 117 -14.90 15.43 9.93
N LEU A 118 -14.99 14.22 10.51
CA LEU A 118 -16.27 13.60 10.87
C LEU A 118 -17.14 14.47 11.79
N GLY A 119 -16.49 15.23 12.69
CA GLY A 119 -17.14 16.22 13.57
C GLY A 119 -17.55 17.52 12.86
N LYS A 120 -17.23 17.69 11.57
CA LYS A 120 -17.51 18.88 10.75
C LYS A 120 -16.80 20.16 11.24
N ASP A 121 -15.72 20.02 11.98
CA ASP A 121 -14.97 21.13 12.62
C ASP A 121 -13.69 21.50 11.87
N ARG A 122 -13.39 20.88 10.74
CA ARG A 122 -12.18 21.10 9.92
C ARG A 122 -12.48 21.14 8.43
N PRO A 123 -13.42 22.00 7.98
CA PRO A 123 -13.79 22.05 6.56
C PRO A 123 -12.61 22.46 5.71
N TRP A 124 -12.46 21.80 4.56
CA TRP A 124 -11.60 22.21 3.48
C TRP A 124 -12.45 22.76 2.34
N LEU A 125 -12.04 23.88 1.80
CA LEU A 125 -12.72 24.57 0.68
C LEU A 125 -11.93 24.35 -0.61
N GLY A 126 -12.52 23.68 -1.55
CA GLY A 126 -11.90 23.34 -2.82
C GLY A 126 -12.72 22.34 -3.63
N THR A 127 -12.18 21.94 -4.75
CA THR A 127 -12.77 20.96 -5.66
C THR A 127 -11.89 19.71 -5.71
N PHE A 128 -12.51 18.56 -5.63
CA PHE A 128 -11.87 17.27 -5.89
C PHE A 128 -12.12 16.84 -7.34
N HIS A 129 -11.07 16.38 -8.00
CA HIS A 129 -11.14 15.77 -9.33
C HIS A 129 -10.86 14.27 -9.26
N LEU A 130 -9.96 13.86 -8.38
CA LEU A 130 -9.65 12.45 -8.10
C LEU A 130 -9.16 12.31 -6.68
N VAL A 131 -9.50 11.19 -6.03
CA VAL A 131 -8.88 10.75 -4.76
C VAL A 131 -8.67 9.25 -4.85
N ALA A 132 -7.46 8.80 -4.53
CA ALA A 132 -7.10 7.39 -4.49
C ALA A 132 -6.25 7.06 -3.25
N LEU A 133 -6.44 5.85 -2.74
CA LEU A 133 -5.68 5.29 -1.64
C LEU A 133 -5.09 3.95 -2.06
N TYR A 134 -3.80 3.75 -1.84
CA TYR A 134 -3.10 2.51 -2.19
C TYR A 134 -2.49 1.89 -0.93
N SER A 135 -2.54 0.58 -0.82
CA SER A 135 -1.88 -0.19 0.25
C SER A 135 -0.41 -0.50 -0.05
N ARG A 136 0.21 0.28 -0.90
CA ARG A 136 1.63 0.27 -1.26
C ARG A 136 2.16 1.69 -1.43
N ASP A 137 3.45 1.87 -1.44
CA ASP A 137 4.07 3.12 -1.90
C ASP A 137 4.14 3.15 -3.43
N LEU A 138 3.73 4.26 -4.03
CA LEU A 138 3.94 4.50 -5.45
C LEU A 138 5.39 4.91 -5.68
N LEU A 139 6.00 4.33 -6.71
CA LEU A 139 7.33 4.71 -7.15
C LEU A 139 7.33 6.13 -7.76
N PRO A 140 8.46 6.87 -7.71
CA PRO A 140 8.53 8.20 -8.31
C PRO A 140 8.10 8.26 -9.78
N GLN A 141 8.42 7.22 -10.56
CA GLN A 141 8.04 7.11 -11.96
C GLN A 141 6.53 6.92 -12.14
N GLU A 142 5.87 6.19 -11.24
CA GLU A 142 4.41 6.03 -11.24
C GLU A 142 3.72 7.35 -10.93
N VAL A 143 4.22 8.08 -9.93
CA VAL A 143 3.69 9.41 -9.57
C VAL A 143 3.84 10.39 -10.74
N ALA A 144 5.00 10.42 -11.39
CA ALA A 144 5.22 11.26 -12.57
C ALA A 144 4.29 10.88 -13.73
N ARG A 145 4.08 9.58 -13.96
CA ARG A 145 3.16 9.09 -14.99
C ARG A 145 1.70 9.46 -14.68
N HIS A 146 1.25 9.29 -13.42
CA HIS A 146 -0.11 9.67 -13.02
C HIS A 146 -0.34 11.17 -13.23
N TYR A 147 0.66 11.99 -12.95
CA TYR A 147 0.59 13.42 -13.25
C TYR A 147 0.43 13.69 -14.76
N GLN A 148 1.20 13.03 -15.62
CA GLN A 148 1.12 13.17 -17.08
C GLN A 148 -0.25 12.74 -17.65
N LEU A 149 -0.85 11.71 -17.06
CA LEU A 149 -2.16 11.20 -17.47
C LEU A 149 -3.31 12.13 -17.05
N GLY A 150 -3.13 12.89 -15.98
CA GLY A 150 -4.14 13.82 -15.45
C GLY A 150 -5.28 13.14 -14.69
N PRO A 151 -6.22 13.93 -14.12
CA PRO A 151 -7.26 13.43 -13.22
C PRO A 151 -8.38 12.65 -13.91
N ALA A 152 -8.50 12.75 -15.23
CA ALA A 152 -9.51 12.02 -16.00
C ALA A 152 -9.05 10.65 -16.48
N ALA A 153 -7.78 10.34 -16.31
CA ALA A 153 -7.27 9.00 -16.62
C ALA A 153 -7.86 7.99 -15.63
N PRO A 154 -8.39 6.85 -16.07
CA PRO A 154 -8.56 5.73 -15.16
C PRO A 154 -7.20 5.55 -14.49
N THR A 155 -7.20 5.38 -13.17
CA THR A 155 -5.98 5.00 -12.44
C THR A 155 -5.36 3.87 -13.25
N ALA A 156 -4.26 4.19 -13.94
CA ALA A 156 -3.64 3.22 -14.83
C ALA A 156 -3.41 1.95 -13.99
N PRO A 157 -3.69 0.77 -14.54
CA PRO A 157 -3.21 -0.43 -13.88
C PRO A 157 -1.76 -0.20 -13.52
N PRO A 158 -1.25 -0.76 -12.42
CA PRO A 158 0.11 -0.57 -12.00
C PRO A 158 0.99 -0.51 -13.24
N VAL A 159 1.92 0.46 -13.31
CA VAL A 159 2.90 0.43 -14.41
C VAL A 159 3.34 -1.02 -14.43
N GLU A 160 3.03 -1.73 -15.49
CA GLU A 160 3.76 -2.92 -15.78
C GLU A 160 5.21 -2.44 -15.81
N GLU A 161 5.97 -2.59 -14.70
CA GLU A 161 7.38 -2.92 -14.82
C GLU A 161 7.38 -3.91 -15.96
N GLU A 162 8.13 -3.64 -17.06
CA GLU A 162 8.23 -4.60 -18.17
C GLU A 162 8.16 -5.96 -17.52
N ALA A 163 6.98 -6.59 -17.66
CA ALA A 163 6.52 -7.54 -16.65
C ALA A 163 7.63 -8.54 -16.54
N ASP A 164 8.36 -8.53 -15.44
CA ASP A 164 9.41 -9.54 -15.25
C ASP A 164 8.71 -10.84 -15.63
N PRO A 165 9.17 -11.53 -16.68
CA PRO A 165 8.49 -12.72 -17.20
C PRO A 165 8.09 -13.67 -16.07
N ASN A 166 8.81 -13.62 -14.94
CA ASN A 166 8.54 -14.38 -13.74
C ASN A 166 7.31 -13.85 -12.96
N THR A 167 7.03 -12.53 -12.97
CA THR A 167 5.82 -11.98 -12.30
C THR A 167 4.57 -12.32 -13.06
N THR A 168 4.61 -12.25 -14.40
CA THR A 168 3.50 -12.69 -15.27
C THR A 168 3.29 -14.20 -15.13
N LEU A 169 4.36 -15.00 -15.19
CA LEU A 169 4.30 -16.44 -14.98
C LEU A 169 3.69 -16.78 -13.61
N PHE A 170 4.09 -16.08 -12.55
CA PHE A 170 3.53 -16.30 -11.22
C PHE A 170 2.04 -15.99 -11.19
N SER A 171 1.60 -14.82 -11.66
CA SER A 171 0.20 -14.40 -11.56
C SER A 171 -0.75 -15.21 -12.43
N GLU A 172 -0.31 -15.61 -13.62
CA GLU A 172 -1.17 -16.29 -14.60
C GLU A 172 -1.13 -17.82 -14.49
N ALA A 173 0.00 -18.41 -14.05
CA ALA A 173 0.17 -19.84 -14.01
C ALA A 173 0.34 -20.41 -12.60
N ILE A 174 1.16 -19.78 -11.73
CA ILE A 174 1.50 -20.34 -10.41
C ILE A 174 0.44 -20.01 -9.36
N ALA A 175 0.01 -18.73 -9.27
CA ALA A 175 -0.97 -18.31 -8.27
C ALA A 175 -2.31 -19.08 -8.36
N PRO A 176 -2.86 -19.42 -9.56
CA PRO A 176 -4.04 -20.28 -9.67
C PRO A 176 -3.82 -21.69 -9.09
N ILE A 177 -2.63 -22.27 -9.24
CA ILE A 177 -2.30 -23.58 -8.65
C ILE A 177 -2.35 -23.48 -7.12
N PHE A 178 -1.73 -22.45 -6.53
CA PHE A 178 -1.77 -22.22 -5.10
C PHE A 178 -3.19 -22.02 -4.59
N ALA A 179 -3.99 -21.19 -5.28
CA ALA A 179 -5.38 -20.95 -4.91
C ALA A 179 -6.23 -22.22 -4.92
N LYS A 180 -6.02 -23.09 -5.89
CA LYS A 180 -6.79 -24.33 -6.08
C LYS A 180 -6.38 -25.45 -5.10
N HIS A 181 -5.07 -25.60 -4.83
CA HIS A 181 -4.55 -26.79 -4.17
C HIS A 181 -3.98 -26.53 -2.76
N CYS A 182 -3.58 -25.28 -2.44
CA CYS A 182 -2.79 -25.01 -1.24
C CYS A 182 -3.48 -24.08 -0.23
N LEU A 183 -4.07 -22.97 -0.71
CA LEU A 183 -4.48 -21.86 0.17
C LEU A 183 -5.67 -22.19 1.08
N GLU A 184 -6.47 -23.20 0.79
CA GLU A 184 -7.55 -23.59 1.71
C GLU A 184 -7.02 -24.05 3.08
N CYS A 185 -5.83 -24.67 3.10
CA CYS A 185 -5.20 -25.15 4.32
C CYS A 185 -4.03 -24.26 4.80
N HIS A 186 -3.36 -23.57 3.88
CA HIS A 186 -2.13 -22.82 4.14
C HIS A 186 -2.29 -21.32 3.87
N ASP A 187 -3.41 -20.75 4.30
CA ASP A 187 -3.64 -19.30 4.30
C ASP A 187 -3.36 -18.67 5.66
N THR A 188 -3.50 -17.35 5.75
CA THR A 188 -3.30 -16.59 7.00
C THR A 188 -4.24 -17.04 8.14
N ALA A 189 -5.43 -17.56 7.83
CA ALA A 189 -6.42 -17.97 8.80
C ALA A 189 -6.20 -19.39 9.32
N ASN A 190 -5.90 -20.34 8.44
CA ASN A 190 -5.82 -21.77 8.77
C ASN A 190 -4.42 -22.24 9.16
N ARG A 191 -3.38 -21.77 8.49
CA ARG A 191 -1.95 -22.07 8.77
C ARG A 191 -1.67 -23.53 9.14
N LYS A 192 -2.29 -24.49 8.45
CA LYS A 192 -2.05 -25.93 8.70
C LYS A 192 -0.54 -26.20 8.57
N GLY A 193 0.05 -26.91 9.51
CA GLY A 193 1.50 -27.09 9.60
C GLY A 193 2.31 -25.82 9.92
N LYS A 194 1.68 -24.75 10.46
CA LYS A 194 2.27 -23.42 10.71
C LYS A 194 2.71 -22.69 9.44
N LEU A 195 2.18 -23.08 8.29
CA LEU A 195 2.57 -22.59 6.98
C LEU A 195 1.54 -21.61 6.44
N ASP A 196 2.01 -20.49 5.87
CA ASP A 196 1.21 -19.48 5.20
C ASP A 196 1.80 -19.22 3.80
N LEU A 197 1.07 -19.64 2.77
CA LEU A 197 1.42 -19.49 1.35
C LEU A 197 0.67 -18.31 0.69
N SER A 198 -0.15 -17.57 1.44
CA SER A 198 -0.99 -16.51 0.89
C SER A 198 -0.22 -15.25 0.51
N ASN A 199 1.03 -15.12 0.94
CA ASN A 199 1.88 -13.99 0.59
C ASN A 199 3.36 -14.37 0.51
N LYS A 200 4.09 -13.67 -0.36
CA LYS A 200 5.52 -13.92 -0.66
C LYS A 200 6.40 -13.89 0.59
N SER A 201 6.15 -12.96 1.50
CA SER A 201 6.98 -12.78 2.70
C SER A 201 6.88 -13.98 3.65
N ALA A 202 5.66 -14.51 3.83
CA ALA A 202 5.44 -15.68 4.66
C ALA A 202 5.96 -16.97 3.98
N ALA A 203 5.73 -17.11 2.67
CA ALA A 203 6.19 -18.27 1.89
C ALA A 203 7.73 -18.38 1.81
N LEU A 204 8.44 -17.24 1.84
CA LEU A 204 9.91 -17.19 1.84
C LEU A 204 10.52 -17.12 3.24
N ALA A 205 9.71 -17.09 4.30
CA ALA A 205 10.21 -17.12 5.68
C ALA A 205 10.92 -18.44 5.96
N LYS A 206 12.12 -18.38 6.54
CA LYS A 206 12.84 -19.58 6.96
C LYS A 206 12.14 -20.18 8.17
N ASN A 207 11.75 -21.44 8.09
CA ASN A 207 11.41 -22.24 9.25
C ASN A 207 12.69 -22.82 9.90
N GLU A 208 12.60 -23.23 11.16
CA GLU A 208 13.77 -23.58 11.97
C GLU A 208 14.58 -24.80 11.44
N GLU A 209 14.01 -25.62 10.58
CA GLU A 209 14.64 -26.86 10.10
C GLU A 209 14.90 -26.91 8.59
N ASP A 210 13.98 -26.37 7.74
CA ASP A 210 14.12 -26.39 6.29
C ASP A 210 13.52 -25.15 5.63
N ALA A 211 14.15 -24.68 4.54
CA ALA A 211 13.59 -23.58 3.76
C ALA A 211 12.43 -24.09 2.91
N LEU A 212 11.22 -23.54 3.14
CA LEU A 212 10.03 -23.91 2.38
C LEU A 212 10.21 -23.68 0.87
N ILE A 213 10.75 -22.52 0.50
CA ILE A 213 11.12 -22.17 -0.87
C ILE A 213 12.54 -21.61 -0.86
N VAL A 214 13.42 -22.23 -1.64
CA VAL A 214 14.78 -21.73 -1.89
C VAL A 214 14.79 -21.11 -3.29
N PRO A 215 14.87 -19.77 -3.41
CA PRO A 215 14.84 -19.12 -4.72
C PRO A 215 15.93 -19.65 -5.67
N GLY A 216 15.52 -20.05 -6.88
CA GLY A 216 16.42 -20.61 -7.91
C GLY A 216 16.86 -22.05 -7.68
N LYS A 217 16.35 -22.75 -6.63
CA LYS A 217 16.75 -24.11 -6.27
C LYS A 217 15.55 -24.95 -5.87
N SER A 218 14.74 -25.33 -6.86
CA SER A 218 13.52 -26.10 -6.60
C SER A 218 13.77 -27.40 -5.84
N THR A 219 14.84 -28.13 -6.17
CA THR A 219 15.20 -29.42 -5.53
C THR A 219 15.71 -29.30 -4.09
N GLU A 220 16.00 -28.09 -3.62
CA GLU A 220 16.34 -27.78 -2.22
C GLU A 220 15.15 -27.17 -1.46
N SER A 221 13.98 -27.07 -2.11
CA SER A 221 12.76 -26.46 -1.56
C SER A 221 11.82 -27.54 -1.04
N LEU A 222 11.46 -27.47 0.25
CA LEU A 222 10.51 -28.41 0.86
C LEU A 222 9.17 -28.44 0.12
N LEU A 223 8.69 -27.30 -0.36
CA LEU A 223 7.47 -27.21 -1.17
C LEU A 223 7.53 -28.13 -2.39
N TRP A 224 8.66 -28.14 -3.10
CA TRP A 224 8.84 -29.01 -4.25
C TRP A 224 8.90 -30.49 -3.87
N ASP A 225 9.58 -30.83 -2.81
CA ASP A 225 9.76 -32.19 -2.35
C ASP A 225 8.42 -32.85 -2.04
N VAL A 226 7.58 -32.22 -1.24
CA VAL A 226 6.25 -32.73 -0.85
C VAL A 226 5.24 -32.74 -2.00
N VAL A 227 5.36 -31.84 -2.98
CA VAL A 227 4.50 -31.84 -4.17
C VAL A 227 4.97 -32.87 -5.18
N ALA A 228 6.28 -33.06 -5.34
CA ALA A 228 6.84 -34.05 -6.25
C ALA A 228 6.55 -35.49 -5.81
N SER A 229 6.57 -35.76 -4.49
CA SER A 229 6.28 -37.06 -3.88
C SER A 229 4.79 -37.37 -3.74
N ASP A 230 3.90 -36.43 -4.10
CA ASP A 230 2.44 -36.52 -3.92
C ASP A 230 1.98 -36.54 -2.43
N GLU A 231 2.85 -36.13 -1.49
CA GLU A 231 2.46 -35.94 -0.10
C GLU A 231 1.52 -34.74 0.08
N MET A 232 1.62 -33.74 -0.80
CA MET A 232 0.73 -32.58 -0.86
C MET A 232 0.13 -32.43 -2.27
N PRO A 233 -1.16 -32.05 -2.32
CA PRO A 233 -2.10 -31.74 -1.24
C PRO A 233 -2.60 -33.02 -0.52
N GLU A 234 -2.63 -32.96 0.83
CA GLU A 234 -3.15 -34.05 1.66
C GLU A 234 -4.67 -34.23 1.44
N ASP A 235 -5.14 -35.50 1.38
CA ASP A 235 -6.57 -35.85 1.22
C ASP A 235 -7.24 -35.32 -0.08
N ARG A 236 -6.46 -35.08 -1.14
CA ARG A 236 -6.93 -34.61 -2.45
C ARG A 236 -6.17 -35.27 -3.60
N ASP A 237 -6.71 -35.09 -4.81
CA ASP A 237 -6.00 -35.54 -6.00
C ASP A 237 -4.64 -34.80 -6.13
N PRO A 238 -3.56 -35.52 -6.47
CA PRO A 238 -2.26 -34.90 -6.72
C PRO A 238 -2.30 -33.85 -7.84
N LEU A 239 -1.34 -32.94 -7.83
CA LEU A 239 -1.17 -32.00 -8.92
C LEU A 239 -0.88 -32.75 -10.24
N SER A 240 -1.45 -32.27 -11.33
CA SER A 240 -1.17 -32.81 -12.67
C SER A 240 0.33 -32.63 -13.02
N PRO A 241 0.86 -33.46 -13.93
CA PRO A 241 2.25 -33.30 -14.38
C PRO A 241 2.58 -31.90 -14.91
N THR A 242 1.59 -31.25 -15.54
CA THR A 242 1.74 -29.86 -16.04
C THR A 242 1.82 -28.86 -14.88
N GLU A 243 0.96 -28.97 -13.88
CA GLU A 243 1.00 -28.10 -12.69
C GLU A 243 2.32 -28.30 -11.92
N LYS A 244 2.79 -29.54 -11.76
CA LYS A 244 4.11 -29.83 -11.16
C LYS A 244 5.25 -29.21 -11.95
N ALA A 245 5.21 -29.28 -13.29
CA ALA A 245 6.26 -28.69 -14.12
C ALA A 245 6.32 -27.15 -14.01
N LEU A 246 5.19 -26.49 -13.76
CA LEU A 246 5.15 -25.03 -13.53
C LEU A 246 5.69 -24.64 -12.16
N LEU A 247 5.58 -25.50 -11.14
CA LEU A 247 6.08 -25.23 -9.79
C LEU A 247 7.58 -25.52 -9.63
N LYS A 248 8.19 -26.20 -10.57
CA LYS A 248 9.61 -26.57 -10.59
C LYS A 248 10.50 -25.45 -11.12
#